data_37d5242729c035d8c45b27fef8925610
#
_entry.id   37d5242729c035d8c45b27fef8925610
#
_cell.length_a   1.000
_cell.length_b   1.000
_cell.length_c   1.000
_cell.angle_alpha   90.00
_cell.angle_beta   90.00
_cell.angle_gamma   90.00
#
_symmetry.space_group_name_H-M   'P 1'
#
loop_
_entity.id
_entity.type
_entity.pdbx_description
1 polymer ?
#
loop_
_entity_poly.entity_id
_entity_poly.type
_entity_poly.pdbx_seq_one_letter_code
_entity_poly.pdbx_strand_id
1 'polypeptide(L)'
;MLRVSKIDKTMKTAGNNWPISFAKKFWGILLYAAFAFIFTFAFSVRTEAQEQVGDGVFDTQEEIDSAEEDLRNEQERTADAAFVRELDLRRQAIDEMQGSQGIYSPQLQEAYGDLAALYAEVEDFESAIRVYTDALQISRINTGLYSDEQLPIIASLIESNSQLSNWEETDDLHELRYHISSRFYELGDLAYLEAAENYGEWKLRLLRQNLLDLGYRSYSRNAEDLSDFYERLLDNLEIQTDTR
;
A
#
# COMPACT_ATOMS: atom_id res chain seq x y z
N MET A 1 41.30 -32.31 30.59
CA MET A 1 39.95 -32.90 30.34
C MET A 1 39.04 -31.82 29.80
N LEU A 2 38.68 -32.03 28.64
CA LEU A 2 37.83 -31.43 27.63
C LEU A 2 36.70 -30.49 28.11
N ARG A 3 36.78 -29.31 27.54
CA ARG A 3 35.82 -28.23 27.47
C ARG A 3 34.93 -28.44 26.25
N VAL A 4 33.69 -28.76 26.36
CA VAL A 4 32.69 -28.85 25.27
C VAL A 4 31.62 -27.83 25.57
N SER A 5 31.65 -26.82 24.80
CA SER A 5 30.80 -26.23 23.75
C SER A 5 29.51 -25.65 24.28
N LYS A 6 29.50 -24.35 24.21
CA LYS A 6 28.31 -23.49 24.32
C LYS A 6 28.09 -22.89 22.94
N ILE A 7 27.42 -23.64 22.10
CA ILE A 7 26.86 -23.19 20.82
C ILE A 7 25.42 -23.73 20.84
N ASP A 8 24.49 -22.88 20.97
CA ASP A 8 23.15 -22.97 20.38
C ASP A 8 22.15 -22.08 21.18
N LYS A 9 21.91 -20.91 20.69
CA LYS A 9 20.68 -20.13 20.95
C LYS A 9 20.74 -18.75 20.28
N THR A 10 20.95 -18.73 18.97
CA THR A 10 20.65 -17.52 18.18
C THR A 10 20.14 -17.89 16.79
N MET A 11 18.98 -18.52 16.76
CA MET A 11 18.18 -18.65 15.54
C MET A 11 16.71 -18.77 15.92
N LYS A 12 16.08 -17.66 16.21
CA LYS A 12 14.61 -17.49 16.08
C LYS A 12 14.31 -16.03 16.27
N THR A 13 14.19 -15.32 15.18
CA THR A 13 13.24 -14.24 14.87
C THR A 13 13.73 -13.51 13.62
N ALA A 14 13.62 -14.18 12.48
CA ALA A 14 13.55 -13.46 11.22
C ALA A 14 12.06 -13.39 10.90
N GLY A 15 11.39 -12.33 11.34
CA GLY A 15 10.05 -11.98 10.92
C GLY A 15 10.09 -11.67 9.43
N ASN A 16 9.22 -12.31 8.69
CA ASN A 16 9.01 -12.09 7.26
C ASN A 16 8.37 -10.72 7.02
N ASN A 17 9.14 -9.66 7.07
CA ASN A 17 8.75 -8.37 6.50
C ASN A 17 9.21 -8.33 5.04
N TRP A 18 8.40 -8.90 4.16
CA TRP A 18 8.53 -8.67 2.72
C TRP A 18 7.71 -7.42 2.38
N PRO A 19 8.31 -6.38 1.79
CA PRO A 19 7.56 -5.21 1.37
C PRO A 19 6.57 -5.60 0.26
N ILE A 20 5.33 -5.16 0.40
CA ILE A 20 4.18 -5.40 -0.49
C ILE A 20 4.48 -5.07 -1.97
N SER A 21 5.46 -4.19 -2.22
CA SER A 21 5.99 -3.86 -3.55
C SER A 21 6.57 -5.05 -4.33
N PHE A 22 7.01 -6.12 -3.65
CA PHE A 22 7.57 -7.30 -4.33
C PHE A 22 6.50 -8.26 -4.85
N ALA A 23 5.33 -8.32 -4.23
CA ALA A 23 4.24 -9.21 -4.63
C ALA A 23 3.63 -8.80 -5.99
N LYS A 24 3.49 -7.50 -6.26
CA LYS A 24 2.95 -7.00 -7.55
C LYS A 24 3.86 -7.33 -8.75
N LYS A 25 5.19 -7.35 -8.57
CA LYS A 25 6.13 -7.72 -9.65
C LYS A 25 6.17 -9.22 -9.96
N PHE A 26 5.91 -10.06 -8.97
CA PHE A 26 5.93 -11.52 -9.17
C PHE A 26 4.66 -12.04 -9.83
N TRP A 27 3.52 -11.43 -9.57
CA TRP A 27 2.26 -11.85 -10.19
C TRP A 27 2.17 -11.43 -11.67
N GLY A 28 2.71 -10.27 -12.03
CA GLY A 28 2.82 -9.85 -13.44
C GLY A 28 3.71 -10.78 -14.27
N ILE A 29 4.77 -11.35 -13.69
CA ILE A 29 5.68 -12.27 -14.38
C ILE A 29 5.04 -13.67 -14.55
N LEU A 30 4.22 -14.12 -13.62
CA LEU A 30 3.49 -15.40 -13.70
C LEU A 30 2.37 -15.37 -14.76
N LEU A 31 1.68 -14.24 -14.92
CA LEU A 31 0.70 -14.02 -15.99
C LEU A 31 1.37 -13.97 -17.37
N TYR A 32 2.57 -13.36 -17.47
CA TYR A 32 3.31 -13.30 -18.75
C TYR A 32 3.85 -14.67 -19.17
N ALA A 33 4.26 -15.51 -18.23
CA ALA A 33 4.73 -16.86 -18.51
C ALA A 33 3.59 -17.81 -18.95
N ALA A 34 2.39 -17.64 -18.42
CA ALA A 34 1.21 -18.39 -18.85
C ALA A 34 0.76 -17.98 -20.27
N PHE A 35 0.84 -16.68 -20.61
CA PHE A 35 0.49 -16.17 -21.94
C PHE A 35 1.50 -16.61 -23.01
N ALA A 36 2.79 -16.69 -22.69
CA ALA A 36 3.82 -17.14 -23.62
C ALA A 36 3.69 -18.64 -23.96
N PHE A 37 3.18 -19.46 -23.04
CA PHE A 37 3.02 -20.91 -23.26
C PHE A 37 1.82 -21.24 -24.16
N ILE A 38 0.76 -20.43 -24.14
CA ILE A 38 -0.41 -20.58 -25.01
C ILE A 38 -0.07 -20.16 -26.44
N PHE A 39 0.78 -19.12 -26.61
CA PHE A 39 1.15 -18.63 -27.95
C PHE A 39 2.11 -19.55 -28.70
N THR A 40 2.97 -20.31 -27.98
CA THR A 40 3.88 -21.28 -28.63
C THR A 40 3.19 -22.58 -29.05
N PHE A 41 2.09 -22.97 -28.39
CA PHE A 41 1.32 -24.15 -28.75
C PHE A 41 0.41 -23.91 -29.97
N ALA A 42 -0.09 -22.69 -30.12
CA ALA A 42 -0.91 -22.31 -31.28
C ALA A 42 -0.10 -22.20 -32.61
N PHE A 43 1.23 -21.99 -32.51
CA PHE A 43 2.08 -21.83 -33.69
C PHE A 43 2.61 -23.17 -34.27
N SER A 44 2.59 -24.26 -33.48
CA SER A 44 3.08 -25.58 -33.91
C SER A 44 2.08 -26.44 -34.70
N VAL A 45 0.81 -26.01 -34.77
CA VAL A 45 -0.24 -26.75 -35.53
C VAL A 45 -0.43 -26.22 -36.95
N ARG A 46 0.29 -25.15 -37.35
CA ARG A 46 0.03 -24.43 -38.60
C ARG A 46 0.88 -24.84 -39.81
N THR A 47 1.50 -26.03 -39.81
CA THR A 47 2.38 -26.43 -40.92
C THR A 47 1.95 -27.70 -41.70
N GLU A 48 0.72 -28.14 -41.60
CA GLU A 48 0.20 -29.18 -42.54
C GLU A 48 -1.31 -29.05 -42.80
N ALA A 49 -1.71 -28.05 -43.56
CA ALA A 49 -2.96 -28.08 -44.34
C ALA A 49 -3.04 -26.83 -45.23
N GLN A 50 -2.30 -26.87 -46.34
CA GLN A 50 -2.57 -25.98 -47.45
C GLN A 50 -3.21 -26.83 -48.53
N GLU A 51 -4.55 -26.83 -48.57
CA GLU A 51 -5.37 -26.93 -49.77
C GLU A 51 -6.85 -27.22 -49.40
N GLN A 52 -7.65 -26.20 -49.29
CA GLN A 52 -9.00 -26.05 -49.85
C GLN A 52 -9.62 -24.74 -49.29
N VAL A 53 -9.52 -23.70 -50.11
CA VAL A 53 -10.18 -22.44 -49.84
C VAL A 53 -11.64 -22.58 -50.24
N GLY A 54 -12.52 -22.46 -49.25
CA GLY A 54 -13.97 -22.27 -49.41
C GLY A 54 -14.48 -21.46 -48.25
N ASP A 55 -14.99 -20.33 -48.54
CA ASP A 55 -15.91 -19.37 -47.87
C ASP A 55 -16.34 -19.53 -46.38
N GLY A 56 -15.52 -20.06 -45.48
CA GLY A 56 -15.87 -20.28 -44.08
C GLY A 56 -14.93 -19.64 -43.04
N VAL A 57 -13.97 -18.80 -43.47
CA VAL A 57 -12.91 -18.31 -42.56
C VAL A 57 -13.34 -17.11 -41.70
N PHE A 58 -14.43 -16.44 -42.02
CA PHE A 58 -14.92 -15.26 -41.28
C PHE A 58 -15.77 -15.65 -40.05
N ASP A 59 -16.47 -16.77 -40.06
CA ASP A 59 -17.34 -17.23 -38.96
C ASP A 59 -16.52 -17.72 -37.74
N THR A 60 -15.35 -18.31 -37.95
CA THR A 60 -14.52 -18.89 -36.87
C THR A 60 -13.82 -17.85 -36.00
N GLN A 61 -13.53 -16.65 -36.52
CA GLN A 61 -12.89 -15.60 -35.75
C GLN A 61 -13.89 -14.92 -34.79
N GLU A 62 -15.11 -14.65 -35.24
CA GLU A 62 -16.19 -14.12 -34.40
C GLU A 62 -16.58 -15.10 -33.28
N GLU A 63 -16.58 -16.41 -33.55
CA GLU A 63 -16.83 -17.42 -32.52
C GLU A 63 -15.70 -17.51 -31.48
N ILE A 64 -14.45 -17.35 -31.90
CA ILE A 64 -13.30 -17.33 -30.97
C ILE A 64 -13.34 -16.06 -30.11
N ASP A 65 -13.55 -14.89 -30.71
CA ASP A 65 -13.60 -13.61 -30.02
C ASP A 65 -14.77 -13.59 -29.00
N SER A 66 -15.92 -14.15 -29.36
CA SER A 66 -17.07 -14.26 -28.45
C SER A 66 -16.81 -15.25 -27.30
N ALA A 67 -16.12 -16.36 -27.53
CA ALA A 67 -15.77 -17.32 -26.49
C ALA A 67 -14.72 -16.77 -25.52
N GLU A 68 -13.77 -15.96 -26.02
CA GLU A 68 -12.79 -15.26 -25.17
C GLU A 68 -13.45 -14.18 -24.30
N GLU A 69 -14.43 -13.47 -24.84
CA GLU A 69 -15.22 -12.49 -24.09
C GLU A 69 -16.07 -13.18 -23.00
N ASP A 70 -16.74 -14.29 -23.33
CA ASP A 70 -17.50 -15.05 -22.35
C ASP A 70 -16.64 -15.63 -21.24
N LEU A 71 -15.44 -16.12 -21.54
CA LEU A 71 -14.48 -16.58 -20.53
C LEU A 71 -14.00 -15.45 -19.64
N ARG A 72 -13.74 -14.27 -20.19
CA ARG A 72 -13.35 -13.09 -19.44
C ARG A 72 -14.47 -12.65 -18.50
N ASN A 73 -15.68 -12.55 -19.00
CA ASN A 73 -16.87 -12.21 -18.22
C ASN A 73 -17.13 -13.20 -17.08
N GLU A 74 -16.90 -14.50 -17.30
CA GLU A 74 -17.03 -15.51 -16.25
C GLU A 74 -15.92 -15.40 -15.20
N GLN A 75 -14.68 -15.10 -15.62
CA GLN A 75 -13.57 -14.85 -14.70
C GLN A 75 -13.82 -13.60 -13.84
N GLU A 76 -14.30 -12.51 -14.42
CA GLU A 76 -14.68 -11.31 -13.69
C GLU A 76 -15.79 -11.60 -12.67
N ARG A 77 -16.86 -12.29 -13.06
CA ARG A 77 -17.94 -12.68 -12.13
C ARG A 77 -17.47 -13.55 -10.98
N THR A 78 -16.57 -14.49 -11.26
CA THR A 78 -16.01 -15.36 -10.21
C THR A 78 -15.09 -14.59 -9.25
N ALA A 79 -14.31 -13.63 -9.76
CA ALA A 79 -13.48 -12.74 -8.96
C ALA A 79 -14.34 -11.82 -8.07
N ASP A 80 -15.38 -11.20 -8.63
CA ASP A 80 -16.31 -10.37 -7.88
C ASP A 80 -17.02 -11.15 -6.77
N ALA A 81 -17.48 -12.38 -7.08
CA ALA A 81 -18.11 -13.23 -6.08
C ALA A 81 -17.15 -13.68 -4.97
N ALA A 82 -15.88 -13.90 -5.30
CA ALA A 82 -14.85 -14.22 -4.32
C ALA A 82 -14.53 -13.00 -3.43
N PHE A 83 -14.43 -11.82 -4.01
CA PHE A 83 -14.24 -10.57 -3.28
C PHE A 83 -15.38 -10.29 -2.29
N VAL A 84 -16.63 -10.36 -2.74
CA VAL A 84 -17.81 -10.14 -1.87
C VAL A 84 -17.81 -11.13 -0.71
N ARG A 85 -17.49 -12.40 -0.96
CA ARG A 85 -17.41 -13.41 0.09
C ARG A 85 -16.31 -13.12 1.10
N GLU A 86 -15.13 -12.73 0.65
CA GLU A 86 -14.02 -12.36 1.53
C GLU A 86 -14.38 -11.14 2.39
N LEU A 87 -15.03 -10.15 1.80
CA LEU A 87 -15.51 -8.95 2.46
C LEU A 87 -16.52 -9.29 3.58
N ASP A 88 -17.48 -10.18 3.30
CA ASP A 88 -18.45 -10.63 4.29
C ASP A 88 -17.80 -11.41 5.45
N LEU A 89 -16.83 -12.27 5.13
CA LEU A 89 -16.08 -13.02 6.15
C LEU A 89 -15.29 -12.08 7.09
N ARG A 90 -14.62 -11.05 6.54
CA ARG A 90 -13.88 -10.09 7.35
C ARG A 90 -14.80 -9.23 8.21
N ARG A 91 -15.93 -8.78 7.68
CA ARG A 91 -16.95 -8.06 8.45
C ARG A 91 -17.51 -8.91 9.59
N GLN A 92 -17.86 -10.16 9.31
CA GLN A 92 -18.34 -11.08 10.34
C GLN A 92 -17.30 -11.30 11.43
N ALA A 93 -16.03 -11.48 11.07
CA ALA A 93 -14.95 -11.63 12.03
C ALA A 93 -14.79 -10.38 12.94
N ILE A 94 -14.95 -9.18 12.37
CA ILE A 94 -14.94 -7.93 13.13
C ILE A 94 -16.12 -7.87 14.10
N ASP A 95 -17.33 -8.19 13.65
CA ASP A 95 -18.54 -8.20 14.50
C ASP A 95 -18.39 -9.20 15.67
N GLU A 96 -17.85 -10.40 15.41
CA GLU A 96 -17.59 -11.41 16.45
C GLU A 96 -16.51 -10.94 17.45
N MET A 97 -15.44 -10.28 16.98
CA MET A 97 -14.42 -9.70 17.86
C MET A 97 -14.99 -8.57 18.71
N GLN A 98 -15.79 -7.68 18.14
CA GLN A 98 -16.46 -6.61 18.88
C GLN A 98 -17.37 -7.17 19.98
N GLY A 99 -18.16 -8.19 19.66
CA GLY A 99 -19.07 -8.84 20.61
C GLY A 99 -18.37 -9.57 21.75
N SER A 100 -17.20 -10.16 21.49
CA SER A 100 -16.46 -10.99 22.47
C SER A 100 -15.39 -10.24 23.25
N GLN A 101 -14.73 -9.26 22.65
CA GLN A 101 -13.56 -8.57 23.20
C GLN A 101 -13.80 -7.08 23.44
N GLY A 102 -14.93 -6.55 22.94
CA GLY A 102 -15.26 -5.13 23.01
C GLY A 102 -14.77 -4.32 21.80
N ILE A 103 -15.42 -3.15 21.60
CA ILE A 103 -15.26 -2.31 20.41
C ILE A 103 -13.88 -1.62 20.29
N TYR A 104 -13.05 -1.67 21.33
CA TYR A 104 -11.70 -1.07 21.35
C TYR A 104 -10.60 -2.09 21.57
N SER A 105 -10.89 -3.37 21.29
CA SER A 105 -9.87 -4.42 21.37
C SER A 105 -8.69 -4.14 20.44
N PRO A 106 -7.43 -4.30 20.87
CA PRO A 106 -6.26 -4.12 20.00
C PRO A 106 -6.28 -4.99 18.74
N GLN A 107 -6.88 -6.19 18.83
CA GLN A 107 -7.01 -7.09 17.67
C GLN A 107 -7.90 -6.53 16.56
N LEU A 108 -8.84 -5.64 16.93
CA LEU A 108 -9.68 -4.96 15.94
C LEU A 108 -8.89 -4.00 15.04
N GLN A 109 -7.79 -3.42 15.54
CA GLN A 109 -6.93 -2.54 14.72
C GLN A 109 -6.41 -3.29 13.49
N GLU A 110 -5.90 -4.51 13.68
CA GLU A 110 -5.39 -5.35 12.59
C GLU A 110 -6.54 -5.78 11.66
N ALA A 111 -7.66 -6.25 12.22
CA ALA A 111 -8.82 -6.69 11.44
C ALA A 111 -9.42 -5.57 10.59
N TYR A 112 -9.50 -4.34 11.11
CA TYR A 112 -9.92 -3.18 10.34
C TYR A 112 -8.86 -2.80 9.28
N GLY A 113 -7.57 -2.88 9.60
CA GLY A 113 -6.48 -2.66 8.65
C GLY A 113 -6.58 -3.62 7.45
N ASP A 114 -6.81 -4.90 7.72
CA ASP A 114 -6.98 -5.92 6.68
C ASP A 114 -8.24 -5.71 5.83
N LEU A 115 -9.35 -5.30 6.46
CA LEU A 115 -10.58 -4.98 5.74
C LEU A 115 -10.39 -3.75 4.84
N ALA A 116 -9.69 -2.72 5.33
CA ALA A 116 -9.40 -1.52 4.55
C ALA A 116 -8.46 -1.81 3.38
N ALA A 117 -7.46 -2.68 3.57
CA ALA A 117 -6.58 -3.11 2.49
C ALA A 117 -7.34 -3.84 1.38
N LEU A 118 -8.33 -4.66 1.73
CA LEU A 118 -9.19 -5.34 0.76
C LEU A 118 -10.01 -4.34 -0.09
N TYR A 119 -10.53 -3.26 0.52
CA TYR A 119 -11.18 -2.19 -0.24
C TYR A 119 -10.21 -1.47 -1.17
N ALA A 120 -8.99 -1.19 -0.70
CA ALA A 120 -7.97 -0.53 -1.50
C ALA A 120 -7.50 -1.38 -2.69
N GLU A 121 -7.49 -2.71 -2.58
CA GLU A 121 -7.15 -3.64 -3.67
C GLU A 121 -8.11 -3.56 -4.85
N VAL A 122 -9.38 -3.23 -4.60
CA VAL A 122 -10.40 -3.05 -5.65
C VAL A 122 -10.63 -1.57 -5.98
N GLU A 123 -9.73 -0.70 -5.55
CA GLU A 123 -9.75 0.74 -5.79
C GLU A 123 -10.98 1.46 -5.17
N ASP A 124 -11.69 0.83 -4.21
CA ASP A 124 -12.72 1.48 -3.38
C ASP A 124 -12.04 2.28 -2.25
N PHE A 125 -11.34 3.36 -2.64
CA PHE A 125 -10.55 4.16 -1.71
C PHE A 125 -11.41 4.90 -0.68
N GLU A 126 -12.66 5.28 -0.99
CA GLU A 126 -13.58 5.89 -0.03
C GLU A 126 -13.90 4.92 1.12
N SER A 127 -14.15 3.65 0.82
CA SER A 127 -14.39 2.64 1.84
C SER A 127 -13.11 2.32 2.61
N ALA A 128 -11.96 2.23 1.93
CA ALA A 128 -10.66 2.02 2.54
C ALA A 128 -10.32 3.12 3.56
N ILE A 129 -10.50 4.39 3.21
CA ILE A 129 -10.26 5.54 4.10
C ILE A 129 -11.12 5.45 5.35
N ARG A 130 -12.42 5.17 5.23
CA ARG A 130 -13.31 5.05 6.39
C ARG A 130 -12.82 3.96 7.34
N VAL A 131 -12.49 2.79 6.83
CA VAL A 131 -12.08 1.64 7.64
C VAL A 131 -10.68 1.82 8.23
N TYR A 132 -9.72 2.42 7.48
CA TYR A 132 -8.42 2.80 8.04
C TYR A 132 -8.56 3.86 9.14
N THR A 133 -9.52 4.79 9.02
CA THR A 133 -9.79 5.79 10.05
C THR A 133 -10.28 5.12 11.34
N ASP A 134 -11.14 4.09 11.24
CA ASP A 134 -11.57 3.29 12.39
C ASP A 134 -10.39 2.55 13.03
N ALA A 135 -9.52 1.93 12.22
CA ALA A 135 -8.29 1.28 12.69
C ALA A 135 -7.37 2.28 13.44
N LEU A 136 -7.18 3.48 12.88
CA LEU A 136 -6.39 4.52 13.51
C LEU A 136 -6.99 5.00 14.83
N GLN A 137 -8.31 5.11 14.91
CA GLN A 137 -9.02 5.48 16.14
C GLN A 137 -8.80 4.43 17.23
N ILE A 138 -8.90 3.15 16.91
CA ILE A 138 -8.65 2.05 17.86
C ILE A 138 -7.19 2.07 18.30
N SER A 139 -6.25 2.26 17.40
CA SER A 139 -4.83 2.42 17.73
C SER A 139 -4.60 3.54 18.73
N ARG A 140 -5.17 4.74 18.47
CA ARG A 140 -5.05 5.91 19.36
C ARG A 140 -5.60 5.67 20.76
N ILE A 141 -6.69 4.91 20.89
CA ILE A 141 -7.28 4.56 22.19
C ILE A 141 -6.36 3.62 22.97
N ASN A 142 -5.72 2.69 22.29
CA ASN A 142 -4.88 1.67 22.93
C ASN A 142 -3.45 2.15 23.23
N THR A 143 -2.86 2.93 22.33
CA THR A 143 -1.42 3.29 22.39
C THR A 143 -1.17 4.78 22.64
N GLY A 144 -2.24 5.60 22.69
CA GLY A 144 -2.16 7.05 22.81
C GLY A 144 -2.22 7.75 21.46
N LEU A 145 -2.27 9.09 21.49
CA LEU A 145 -2.48 9.92 20.29
C LEU A 145 -1.31 9.88 19.29
N TYR A 146 -0.10 9.58 19.77
CA TYR A 146 1.10 9.61 18.94
C TYR A 146 1.95 8.37 19.27
N SER A 147 1.71 7.29 18.55
CA SER A 147 2.47 6.05 18.67
C SER A 147 3.02 5.67 17.28
N ASP A 148 4.20 5.09 17.25
CA ASP A 148 4.82 4.54 16.03
C ASP A 148 3.99 3.41 15.41
N GLU A 149 3.18 2.70 16.21
CA GLU A 149 2.21 1.71 15.73
C GLU A 149 1.15 2.29 14.77
N GLN A 150 0.95 3.61 14.78
CA GLN A 150 0.03 4.32 13.89
C GLN A 150 0.62 4.57 12.50
N LEU A 151 1.96 4.58 12.37
CA LEU A 151 2.65 4.95 11.13
C LEU A 151 2.24 4.12 9.90
N PRO A 152 2.06 2.78 9.98
CA PRO A 152 1.58 2.00 8.85
C PRO A 152 0.17 2.38 8.40
N ILE A 153 -0.74 2.62 9.35
CA ILE A 153 -2.13 3.00 9.05
C ILE A 153 -2.17 4.38 8.40
N ILE A 154 -1.39 5.33 8.92
CA ILE A 154 -1.27 6.67 8.35
C ILE A 154 -0.70 6.61 6.94
N ALA A 155 0.27 5.74 6.67
CA ALA A 155 0.81 5.54 5.32
C ALA A 155 -0.26 5.05 4.34
N SER A 156 -1.11 4.10 4.76
CA SER A 156 -2.22 3.60 3.93
C SER A 156 -3.31 4.67 3.71
N LEU A 157 -3.57 5.51 4.71
CA LEU A 157 -4.48 6.66 4.59
C LEU A 157 -3.94 7.71 3.61
N ILE A 158 -2.63 8.01 3.64
CA ILE A 158 -1.98 8.91 2.68
C ILE A 158 -2.14 8.38 1.26
N GLU A 159 -1.86 7.11 1.03
CA GLU A 159 -2.00 6.49 -0.28
C GLU A 159 -3.45 6.58 -0.78
N SER A 160 -4.41 6.14 0.03
CA SER A 160 -5.83 6.13 -0.35
C SER A 160 -6.38 7.54 -0.62
N ASN A 161 -6.02 8.55 0.21
CA ASN A 161 -6.43 9.94 0.00
C ASN A 161 -5.77 10.54 -1.26
N SER A 162 -4.51 10.17 -1.54
CA SER A 162 -3.81 10.61 -2.75
C SER A 162 -4.47 10.09 -4.02
N GLN A 163 -5.00 8.87 -4.03
CA GLN A 163 -5.73 8.29 -5.16
C GLN A 163 -7.01 9.08 -5.47
N LEU A 164 -7.68 9.59 -4.43
CA LEU A 164 -8.87 10.42 -4.56
C LEU A 164 -8.57 11.93 -4.75
N SER A 165 -7.29 12.31 -4.77
CA SER A 165 -6.88 13.71 -4.84
C SER A 165 -7.37 14.57 -3.64
N ASN A 166 -7.54 13.95 -2.49
CA ASN A 166 -7.89 14.63 -1.23
C ASN A 166 -6.64 15.29 -0.62
N TRP A 167 -6.13 16.34 -1.28
CA TRP A 167 -4.81 16.89 -0.99
C TRP A 167 -4.68 17.55 0.37
N GLU A 168 -5.74 18.17 0.90
CA GLU A 168 -5.75 18.76 2.25
C GLU A 168 -5.56 17.67 3.30
N GLU A 169 -6.34 16.60 3.24
CA GLU A 169 -6.23 15.47 4.15
C GLU A 169 -4.88 14.75 4.01
N THR A 170 -4.39 14.64 2.77
CA THR A 170 -3.07 14.06 2.50
C THR A 170 -1.96 14.89 3.15
N ASP A 171 -2.06 16.23 3.11
CA ASP A 171 -1.10 17.13 3.74
C ASP A 171 -1.10 16.97 5.27
N ASP A 172 -2.27 16.99 5.90
CA ASP A 172 -2.44 16.79 7.33
C ASP A 172 -1.88 15.43 7.79
N LEU A 173 -2.08 14.38 7.02
CA LEU A 173 -1.56 13.04 7.31
C LEU A 173 -0.03 12.96 7.17
N HIS A 174 0.56 13.65 6.21
CA HIS A 174 2.02 13.76 6.11
C HIS A 174 2.62 14.52 7.30
N GLU A 175 1.99 15.62 7.74
CA GLU A 175 2.39 16.34 8.94
C GLU A 175 2.31 15.47 10.19
N LEU A 176 1.19 14.76 10.35
CA LEU A 176 0.99 13.84 11.47
C LEU A 176 2.06 12.73 11.48
N ARG A 177 2.33 12.12 10.33
CA ARG A 177 3.34 11.08 10.17
C ARG A 177 4.72 11.57 10.58
N TYR A 178 5.12 12.75 10.09
CA TYR A 178 6.40 13.36 10.46
C TYR A 178 6.43 13.72 11.96
N HIS A 179 5.35 14.30 12.49
CA HIS A 179 5.25 14.64 13.91
C HIS A 179 5.43 13.42 14.82
N ILE A 180 4.80 12.30 14.51
CA ILE A 180 4.97 11.05 15.26
C ILE A 180 6.43 10.58 15.16
N SER A 181 6.97 10.46 13.95
CA SER A 181 8.33 9.96 13.72
C SER A 181 9.38 10.82 14.43
N SER A 182 9.24 12.13 14.39
CA SER A 182 10.17 13.06 15.05
C SER A 182 10.15 12.99 16.59
N ARG A 183 9.16 12.35 17.19
CA ARG A 183 9.08 12.12 18.64
C ARG A 183 9.66 10.78 19.07
N PHE A 184 9.63 9.79 18.18
CA PHE A 184 10.06 8.42 18.48
C PHE A 184 11.51 8.15 18.10
N TYR A 185 11.98 8.78 17.04
CA TYR A 185 13.32 8.53 16.52
C TYR A 185 14.26 9.69 16.87
N GLU A 186 15.49 9.36 17.24
CA GLU A 186 16.51 10.38 17.52
C GLU A 186 16.99 11.05 16.23
N LEU A 187 17.41 12.29 16.37
CA LEU A 187 18.03 13.05 15.30
C LEU A 187 19.26 12.29 14.79
N GLY A 188 19.32 11.98 13.50
CA GLY A 188 20.39 11.20 12.89
C GLY A 188 20.10 9.70 12.78
N ASP A 189 19.03 9.19 13.37
CA ASP A 189 18.53 7.85 13.06
C ASP A 189 18.02 7.79 11.62
N LEU A 190 18.24 6.67 10.95
CA LEU A 190 17.77 6.48 9.58
C LEU A 190 16.25 6.69 9.47
N ALA A 191 15.48 6.19 10.43
CA ALA A 191 14.03 6.33 10.45
C ALA A 191 13.58 7.80 10.62
N TYR A 192 14.34 8.63 11.39
CA TYR A 192 14.09 10.06 11.47
C TYR A 192 14.37 10.75 10.13
N LEU A 193 15.51 10.43 9.51
CA LEU A 193 15.92 11.04 8.23
C LEU A 193 14.95 10.67 7.10
N GLU A 194 14.51 9.40 7.02
CA GLU A 194 13.48 8.95 6.07
C GLU A 194 12.14 9.68 6.29
N ALA A 195 11.75 9.90 7.55
CA ALA A 195 10.53 10.64 7.85
C ALA A 195 10.62 12.11 7.44
N ALA A 196 11.79 12.75 7.68
CA ALA A 196 12.05 14.13 7.29
C ALA A 196 12.11 14.29 5.76
N GLU A 197 12.77 13.37 5.06
CA GLU A 197 12.83 13.31 3.60
C GLU A 197 11.42 13.18 3.00
N ASN A 198 10.65 12.18 3.43
CA ASN A 198 9.28 11.97 2.94
C ASN A 198 8.38 13.20 3.15
N TYR A 199 8.51 13.88 4.30
CA TYR A 199 7.76 15.09 4.57
C TYR A 199 8.19 16.25 3.66
N GLY A 200 9.51 16.47 3.53
CA GLY A 200 10.04 17.52 2.69
C GLY A 200 9.73 17.32 1.19
N GLU A 201 9.83 16.09 0.69
CA GLU A 201 9.45 15.74 -0.68
C GLU A 201 7.96 15.98 -0.94
N TRP A 202 7.11 15.61 0.02
CA TRP A 202 5.68 15.89 -0.07
C TRP A 202 5.40 17.39 -0.16
N LYS A 203 5.94 18.20 0.76
CA LYS A 203 5.75 19.67 0.75
C LYS A 203 6.29 20.31 -0.53
N LEU A 204 7.42 19.82 -1.04
CA LEU A 204 7.97 20.28 -2.32
C LEU A 204 7.03 19.94 -3.49
N ARG A 205 6.47 18.71 -3.51
CA ARG A 205 5.49 18.31 -4.53
C ARG A 205 4.23 19.16 -4.48
N LEU A 206 3.70 19.38 -3.26
CA LEU A 206 2.52 20.20 -3.01
C LEU A 206 2.69 21.61 -3.59
N LEU A 207 3.84 22.24 -3.34
CA LEU A 207 4.16 23.56 -3.87
C LEU A 207 4.38 23.55 -5.39
N ARG A 208 5.18 22.63 -5.92
CA ARG A 208 5.49 22.56 -7.35
C ARG A 208 4.27 22.32 -8.22
N GLN A 209 3.31 21.56 -7.76
CA GLN A 209 2.08 21.22 -8.48
C GLN A 209 0.90 22.09 -8.07
N ASN A 210 1.07 22.95 -7.05
CA ASN A 210 0.03 23.77 -6.43
C ASN A 210 -1.25 22.96 -6.12
N LEU A 211 -1.07 21.81 -5.50
CA LEU A 211 -2.15 20.82 -5.28
C LEU A 211 -3.31 21.37 -4.44
N LEU A 212 -3.05 22.34 -3.57
CA LEU A 212 -4.05 23.01 -2.72
C LEU A 212 -4.63 24.29 -3.33
N ASP A 213 -4.31 24.57 -4.59
CA ASP A 213 -4.72 25.81 -5.27
C ASP A 213 -4.43 27.09 -4.44
N LEU A 214 -3.23 27.13 -3.87
CA LEU A 214 -2.81 28.20 -2.98
C LEU A 214 -2.71 29.53 -3.69
N GLY A 215 -3.32 30.56 -3.11
CA GLY A 215 -3.06 31.94 -3.51
C GLY A 215 -1.63 32.38 -3.17
N TYR A 216 -1.13 33.43 -3.85
CA TYR A 216 0.26 33.89 -3.75
C TYR A 216 0.81 33.99 -2.32
N ARG A 217 0.03 34.55 -1.38
CA ARG A 217 0.48 34.72 0.01
C ARG A 217 0.66 33.40 0.76
N SER A 218 -0.28 32.48 0.57
CA SER A 218 -0.21 31.15 1.19
C SER A 218 0.90 30.33 0.57
N TYR A 219 1.07 30.42 -0.75
CA TYR A 219 2.17 29.79 -1.45
C TYR A 219 3.53 30.25 -0.93
N SER A 220 3.75 31.60 -0.83
CA SER A 220 5.01 32.14 -0.31
C SER A 220 5.30 31.70 1.13
N ARG A 221 4.27 31.69 1.98
CA ARG A 221 4.42 31.20 3.37
C ARG A 221 4.81 29.74 3.42
N ASN A 222 4.12 28.85 2.68
CA ASN A 222 4.49 27.45 2.64
C ASN A 222 5.91 27.20 2.10
N ALA A 223 6.35 28.03 1.15
CA ALA A 223 7.72 27.97 0.63
C ALA A 223 8.76 28.41 1.67
N GLU A 224 8.47 29.46 2.46
CA GLU A 224 9.29 29.90 3.59
C GLU A 224 9.33 28.82 4.68
N ASP A 225 8.18 28.27 5.07
CA ASP A 225 8.10 27.20 6.08
C ASP A 225 8.92 25.96 5.68
N LEU A 226 8.92 25.62 4.39
CA LEU A 226 9.73 24.52 3.87
C LEU A 226 11.24 24.84 3.89
N SER A 227 11.62 26.08 3.57
CA SER A 227 13.01 26.53 3.67
C SER A 227 13.50 26.44 5.13
N ASP A 228 12.72 26.98 6.05
CA ASP A 228 13.02 26.96 7.49
C ASP A 228 13.09 25.52 8.04
N PHE A 229 12.27 24.62 7.50
CA PHE A 229 12.32 23.21 7.84
C PHE A 229 13.68 22.59 7.49
N TYR A 230 14.16 22.80 6.27
CA TYR A 230 15.44 22.26 5.82
C TYR A 230 16.63 22.93 6.51
N GLU A 231 16.59 24.24 6.77
CA GLU A 231 17.63 24.94 7.53
C GLU A 231 17.75 24.34 8.94
N ARG A 232 16.65 24.20 9.66
CA ARG A 232 16.66 23.57 11.00
C ARG A 232 17.13 22.12 10.97
N LEU A 233 16.80 21.36 9.93
CA LEU A 233 17.24 19.97 9.81
C LEU A 233 18.77 19.91 9.64
N LEU A 234 19.34 20.78 8.79
CA LEU A 234 20.79 20.87 8.56
C LEU A 234 21.55 21.32 9.80
N ASP A 235 21.12 22.39 10.46
CA ASP A 235 21.72 22.90 11.69
C ASP A 235 21.77 21.82 12.78
N ASN A 236 20.69 21.08 12.94
CA ASN A 236 20.61 20.01 13.92
C ASN A 236 21.57 18.84 13.60
N LEU A 237 21.76 18.50 12.32
CA LEU A 237 22.69 17.44 11.89
C LEU A 237 24.15 17.88 12.03
N GLU A 238 24.49 19.16 11.78
CA GLU A 238 25.83 19.71 11.98
C GLU A 238 26.24 19.67 13.45
N ILE A 239 25.37 20.08 14.36
CA ILE A 239 25.61 20.03 15.81
C ILE A 239 25.94 18.61 16.28
N GLN A 240 25.26 17.61 15.70
CA GLN A 240 25.45 16.21 16.05
C GLN A 240 26.78 15.64 15.54
N THR A 241 27.28 16.12 14.40
CA THR A 241 28.59 15.72 13.86
C THR A 241 29.76 16.32 14.64
N ASP A 242 29.61 17.53 15.13
CA ASP A 242 30.67 18.22 15.93
C ASP A 242 30.79 17.69 17.36
N THR A 243 29.81 16.95 17.85
CA THR A 243 29.79 16.38 19.21
C THR A 243 30.27 14.93 19.30
N ARG A 244 30.61 14.31 18.18
CA ARG A 244 31.20 12.95 18.09
C ARG A 244 32.69 12.98 17.82
#